data_910353def4013de7353caa3d5258e471
#
_entry.id   910353def4013de7353caa3d5258e471
#
_cell.length_a   1.000
_cell.length_b   1.000
_cell.length_c   1.000
_cell.angle_alpha   90.00
_cell.angle_beta   90.00
_cell.angle_gamma   90.00
#
_symmetry.space_group_name_H-M   'P 1'
#
loop_
_entity.id
_entity.type
_entity.pdbx_description
1 polymer ?
#
loop_
_entity_poly.entity_id
_entity_poly.type
_entity_poly.pdbx_seq_one_letter_code
_entity_poly.pdbx_strand_id
1 'polypeptide(L)'
;MDSVLAKREDVCMQYARKLRKGDKVAIVSLSSGMLGEEFCSHNIEIGVKRLKEYGLEPVFMPNALKGIEYLQTHPQARAKDLKDAFLDNSIAGIICAIGGDDTYRLLPYLMEDEKFIKAVEEHPKLFTGFSDTTINHLMFYKLGLSTYYGPNFICDLGEIADEMLPYTKRAFESYLEGNE
;
A
#
# COMPACT_ATOMS: atom_id res chain seq x y z
N MET A 1 -5.60 30.04 9.68
CA MET A 1 -4.84 28.78 9.57
C MET A 1 -4.70 28.49 8.09
N ASP A 2 -3.64 29.00 7.46
CA ASP A 2 -3.33 28.64 6.07
C ASP A 2 -2.75 27.23 6.11
N SER A 3 -3.55 26.25 5.66
CA SER A 3 -3.11 24.87 5.64
C SER A 3 -1.89 24.72 4.73
N VAL A 4 -0.94 23.90 5.10
CA VAL A 4 0.26 23.53 4.29
C VAL A 4 -0.14 23.12 2.87
N LEU A 5 -1.35 22.63 2.68
CA LEU A 5 -1.93 22.18 1.42
C LEU A 5 -2.43 23.31 0.50
N ALA A 6 -2.73 24.51 1.03
CA ALA A 6 -3.26 25.62 0.24
C ALA A 6 -2.21 26.33 -0.64
N LYS A 7 -0.92 26.01 -0.47
CA LYS A 7 0.21 26.64 -1.19
C LYS A 7 0.84 25.78 -2.29
N ARG A 8 0.22 24.63 -2.64
CA ARG A 8 0.79 23.67 -3.62
C ARG A 8 0.13 23.82 -4.99
N GLU A 9 0.30 24.96 -5.64
CA GLU A 9 -0.21 25.16 -7.01
C GLU A 9 0.63 24.49 -8.09
N ASP A 10 1.91 24.13 -7.80
CA ASP A 10 2.85 23.50 -8.76
C ASP A 10 3.50 22.24 -8.18
N VAL A 11 2.72 21.20 -7.89
CA VAL A 11 3.28 19.92 -7.47
C VAL A 11 3.74 19.13 -8.70
N CYS A 12 5.05 18.99 -8.86
CA CYS A 12 5.60 18.09 -9.88
C CYS A 12 5.28 16.63 -9.50
N MET A 13 4.60 15.91 -10.40
CA MET A 13 4.29 14.50 -10.18
C MET A 13 5.55 13.66 -10.18
N GLN A 14 5.71 12.88 -9.13
CA GLN A 14 6.81 11.94 -8.98
C GLN A 14 6.34 10.52 -9.25
N TYR A 15 7.25 9.70 -9.73
CA TYR A 15 7.04 8.29 -10.01
C TYR A 15 8.01 7.46 -9.20
N ALA A 16 7.49 6.47 -8.49
CA ALA A 16 8.34 5.49 -7.84
C ALA A 16 9.09 4.67 -8.90
N ARG A 17 10.30 4.24 -8.56
CA ARG A 17 11.01 3.28 -9.40
C ARG A 17 10.28 1.93 -9.42
N LYS A 18 10.51 1.15 -10.46
CA LYS A 18 10.09 -0.26 -10.49
C LYS A 18 10.76 -1.06 -9.38
N LEU A 19 10.08 -2.12 -8.93
CA LEU A 19 10.60 -3.05 -7.93
C LEU A 19 11.68 -3.96 -8.51
N ARG A 20 12.66 -4.31 -7.69
CA ARG A 20 13.80 -5.17 -8.03
C ARG A 20 13.82 -6.39 -7.13
N LYS A 21 14.46 -7.46 -7.58
CA LYS A 21 14.74 -8.63 -6.73
C LYS A 21 15.49 -8.19 -5.47
N GLY A 22 15.04 -8.67 -4.32
CA GLY A 22 15.55 -8.29 -3.01
C GLY A 22 14.86 -7.10 -2.36
N ASP A 23 13.98 -6.38 -3.08
CA ASP A 23 13.23 -5.28 -2.50
C ASP A 23 12.22 -5.76 -1.46
N LYS A 24 12.12 -5.00 -0.37
CA LYS A 24 11.06 -5.16 0.61
C LYS A 24 9.80 -4.45 0.16
N VAL A 25 8.67 -5.12 0.31
CA VAL A 25 7.34 -4.57 0.05
C VAL A 25 6.48 -4.65 1.30
N ALA A 26 6.00 -3.51 1.77
CA ALA A 26 5.13 -3.43 2.94
C ALA A 26 3.71 -3.85 2.59
N ILE A 27 3.11 -4.70 3.41
CA ILE A 27 1.70 -5.03 3.35
C ILE A 27 0.98 -4.24 4.43
N VAL A 28 -0.02 -3.44 4.04
CA VAL A 28 -0.75 -2.52 4.91
C VAL A 28 -2.26 -2.77 4.83
N SER A 29 -2.94 -2.77 5.97
CA SER A 29 -4.40 -2.82 6.07
C SER A 29 -4.92 -1.41 6.32
N LEU A 30 -5.18 -0.64 5.25
CA LEU A 30 -5.57 0.77 5.35
C LEU A 30 -7.08 0.98 5.49
N SER A 31 -7.88 -0.03 5.19
CA SER A 31 -9.33 -0.02 5.30
C SER A 31 -9.79 -1.22 6.15
N SER A 32 -10.31 -2.28 5.54
CA SER A 32 -10.70 -3.49 6.30
C SER A 32 -9.49 -4.19 6.92
N GLY A 33 -9.67 -4.68 8.15
CA GLY A 33 -8.70 -5.52 8.85
C GLY A 33 -8.77 -7.00 8.50
N MET A 34 -9.47 -7.36 7.43
CA MET A 34 -9.76 -8.75 7.03
C MET A 34 -8.50 -9.63 6.96
N LEU A 35 -7.36 -9.05 6.57
CA LEU A 35 -6.10 -9.80 6.48
C LEU A 35 -5.67 -10.44 7.82
N GLY A 36 -6.06 -9.86 8.94
CA GLY A 36 -5.75 -10.38 10.28
C GLY A 36 -6.70 -11.47 10.77
N GLU A 37 -7.73 -11.84 10.00
CA GLU A 37 -8.69 -12.86 10.39
C GLU A 37 -8.19 -14.26 10.01
N GLU A 38 -8.56 -15.26 10.82
CA GLU A 38 -8.12 -16.65 10.63
C GLU A 38 -8.48 -17.20 9.23
N PHE A 39 -9.64 -16.80 8.70
CA PHE A 39 -10.07 -17.25 7.37
C PHE A 39 -9.21 -16.72 6.23
N CYS A 40 -8.36 -15.71 6.47
CA CYS A 40 -7.39 -15.20 5.50
C CYS A 40 -5.99 -15.85 5.60
N SER A 41 -5.77 -16.78 6.53
CA SER A 41 -4.44 -17.41 6.73
C SER A 41 -3.90 -18.02 5.44
N HIS A 42 -4.75 -18.71 4.69
CA HIS A 42 -4.38 -19.34 3.43
C HIS A 42 -4.03 -18.31 2.33
N ASN A 43 -4.74 -17.19 2.28
CA ASN A 43 -4.40 -16.09 1.37
C ASN A 43 -3.03 -15.50 1.69
N ILE A 44 -2.67 -15.40 2.97
CA ILE A 44 -1.35 -14.94 3.42
C ILE A 44 -0.26 -15.86 2.92
N GLU A 45 -0.42 -17.18 3.10
CA GLU A 45 0.56 -18.18 2.64
C GLU A 45 0.81 -18.08 1.14
N ILE A 46 -0.27 -18.02 0.34
CA ILE A 46 -0.20 -17.92 -1.11
C ILE A 46 0.44 -16.59 -1.54
N GLY A 47 -0.01 -15.47 -0.99
CA GLY A 47 0.50 -14.15 -1.35
C GLY A 47 1.98 -13.98 -1.01
N VAL A 48 2.42 -14.48 0.16
CA VAL A 48 3.83 -14.49 0.56
C VAL A 48 4.65 -15.35 -0.40
N LYS A 49 4.17 -16.54 -0.75
CA LYS A 49 4.84 -17.43 -1.70
C LYS A 49 5.04 -16.73 -3.05
N ARG A 50 3.98 -16.15 -3.63
CA ARG A 50 4.03 -15.47 -4.92
C ARG A 50 4.97 -14.26 -4.92
N LEU A 51 4.94 -13.43 -3.88
CA LEU A 51 5.89 -12.32 -3.76
C LEU A 51 7.33 -12.80 -3.71
N LYS A 52 7.61 -13.88 -2.98
CA LYS A 52 8.95 -14.49 -2.94
C LYS A 52 9.38 -15.10 -4.28
N GLU A 53 8.46 -15.65 -5.05
CA GLU A 53 8.72 -16.15 -6.41
C GLU A 53 9.14 -15.01 -7.36
N TYR A 54 8.61 -13.81 -7.16
CA TYR A 54 9.08 -12.58 -7.84
C TYR A 54 10.40 -12.03 -7.27
N GLY A 55 10.94 -12.67 -6.22
CA GLY A 55 12.17 -12.23 -5.56
C GLY A 55 11.96 -11.04 -4.61
N LEU A 56 10.73 -10.76 -4.21
CA LEU A 56 10.40 -9.69 -3.27
C LEU A 56 10.31 -10.22 -1.84
N GLU A 57 10.60 -9.35 -0.86
CA GLU A 57 10.48 -9.65 0.56
C GLU A 57 9.23 -8.97 1.14
N PRO A 58 8.12 -9.69 1.39
CA PRO A 58 6.93 -9.11 2.01
C PRO A 58 7.18 -8.82 3.49
N VAL A 59 6.81 -7.60 3.91
CA VAL A 59 6.89 -7.13 5.30
C VAL A 59 5.50 -6.70 5.74
N PHE A 60 4.86 -7.46 6.61
CA PHE A 60 3.59 -7.04 7.21
C PHE A 60 3.86 -5.94 8.22
N MET A 61 3.24 -4.78 8.03
CA MET A 61 3.37 -3.68 8.97
C MET A 61 2.73 -4.06 10.32
N PRO A 62 3.16 -3.46 11.44
CA PRO A 62 2.85 -3.92 12.79
C PRO A 62 1.36 -4.11 13.10
N ASN A 63 0.48 -3.33 12.47
CA ASN A 63 -0.97 -3.42 12.68
C ASN A 63 -1.70 -4.18 11.56
N ALA A 64 -1.03 -4.53 10.46
CA ALA A 64 -1.69 -5.11 9.28
C ALA A 64 -2.49 -6.39 9.57
N LEU A 65 -2.08 -7.16 10.58
CA LEU A 65 -2.69 -8.43 10.98
C LEU A 65 -3.49 -8.36 12.30
N LYS A 66 -3.92 -7.16 12.71
CA LYS A 66 -4.65 -6.97 13.99
C LYS A 66 -6.15 -7.33 13.93
N GLY A 67 -6.68 -7.64 12.76
CA GLY A 67 -8.06 -8.04 12.57
C GLY A 67 -9.04 -6.85 12.41
N ILE A 68 -10.26 -7.20 12.01
CA ILE A 68 -11.31 -6.24 11.66
C ILE A 68 -11.68 -5.35 12.85
N GLU A 69 -11.98 -5.97 14.01
CA GLU A 69 -12.45 -5.26 15.20
C GLU A 69 -11.44 -4.19 15.66
N TYR A 70 -10.17 -4.57 15.73
CA TYR A 70 -9.11 -3.65 16.14
C TYR A 70 -8.96 -2.51 15.14
N LEU A 71 -8.80 -2.81 13.87
CA LEU A 71 -8.51 -1.79 12.85
C LEU A 71 -9.68 -0.85 12.59
N GLN A 72 -10.92 -1.33 12.71
CA GLN A 72 -12.11 -0.50 12.60
C GLN A 72 -12.17 0.60 13.69
N THR A 73 -11.68 0.29 14.89
CA THR A 73 -11.68 1.21 16.03
C THR A 73 -10.38 2.03 16.15
N HIS A 74 -9.32 1.68 15.39
CA HIS A 74 -8.00 2.33 15.48
C HIS A 74 -7.50 2.86 14.12
N PRO A 75 -8.17 3.85 13.50
CA PRO A 75 -7.71 4.42 12.23
C PRO A 75 -6.30 5.01 12.32
N GLN A 76 -5.90 5.54 13.48
CA GLN A 76 -4.55 6.05 13.73
C GLN A 76 -3.47 4.95 13.61
N ALA A 77 -3.79 3.70 13.96
CA ALA A 77 -2.85 2.57 13.83
C ALA A 77 -2.61 2.23 12.35
N ARG A 78 -3.67 2.27 11.53
CA ARG A 78 -3.57 2.09 10.08
C ARG A 78 -2.76 3.21 9.42
N ALA A 79 -3.02 4.46 9.80
CA ALA A 79 -2.27 5.62 9.33
C ALA A 79 -0.78 5.53 9.73
N LYS A 80 -0.51 5.08 10.96
CA LYS A 80 0.86 4.88 11.45
C LYS A 80 1.62 3.86 10.60
N ASP A 81 1.00 2.74 10.26
CA ASP A 81 1.63 1.71 9.41
C ASP A 81 2.03 2.29 8.03
N LEU A 82 1.15 3.06 7.40
CA LEU A 82 1.46 3.71 6.13
C LEU A 82 2.60 4.72 6.27
N LYS A 83 2.56 5.54 7.31
CA LYS A 83 3.63 6.50 7.61
C LYS A 83 4.96 5.80 7.85
N ASP A 84 5.00 4.77 8.70
CA ASP A 84 6.22 4.03 9.01
C ASP A 84 6.79 3.35 7.76
N ALA A 85 5.92 2.80 6.89
CA ALA A 85 6.35 2.23 5.62
C ALA A 85 7.02 3.27 4.70
N PHE A 86 6.56 4.52 4.70
CA PHE A 86 7.21 5.60 3.95
C PHE A 86 8.51 6.09 4.60
N LEU A 87 8.60 6.09 5.92
CA LEU A 87 9.80 6.51 6.66
C LEU A 87 10.92 5.44 6.62
N ASP A 88 10.59 4.18 6.40
CA ASP A 88 11.58 3.10 6.30
C ASP A 88 12.18 3.04 4.90
N ASN A 89 13.42 3.52 4.76
CA ASN A 89 14.15 3.52 3.50
C ASN A 89 14.45 2.12 2.93
N SER A 90 14.30 1.05 3.70
CA SER A 90 14.46 -0.32 3.21
C SER A 90 13.24 -0.81 2.44
N ILE A 91 12.08 -0.17 2.58
CA ILE A 91 10.84 -0.50 1.87
C ILE A 91 10.79 0.23 0.53
N ALA A 92 10.62 -0.52 -0.55
CA ALA A 92 10.56 0.00 -1.91
C ALA A 92 9.13 0.15 -2.45
N GLY A 93 8.19 -0.65 -1.94
CA GLY A 93 6.80 -0.63 -2.38
C GLY A 93 5.82 -0.93 -1.26
N ILE A 94 4.58 -0.56 -1.47
CA ILE A 94 3.48 -0.71 -0.51
C ILE A 94 2.29 -1.33 -1.24
N ILE A 95 1.80 -2.44 -0.70
CA ILE A 95 0.66 -3.19 -1.25
C ILE A 95 -0.46 -3.15 -0.22
N CYS A 96 -1.62 -2.64 -0.62
CA CYS A 96 -2.81 -2.67 0.22
C CYS A 96 -3.30 -4.10 0.40
N ALA A 97 -3.68 -4.48 1.62
CA ALA A 97 -4.20 -5.80 1.93
C ALA A 97 -5.51 -6.05 1.18
N ILE A 98 -6.45 -5.14 1.33
CA ILE A 98 -7.78 -5.16 0.69
C ILE A 98 -8.41 -3.77 0.81
N GLY A 99 -9.50 -3.52 0.10
CA GLY A 99 -10.37 -2.37 0.27
C GLY A 99 -11.21 -2.44 1.57
N GLY A 100 -12.35 -1.83 1.55
CA GLY A 100 -13.29 -1.71 2.67
C GLY A 100 -14.20 -0.51 2.45
N ASP A 101 -14.41 0.33 3.50
CA ASP A 101 -15.38 1.42 3.44
C ASP A 101 -15.00 2.68 4.25
N ASP A 102 -13.86 2.70 4.94
CA ASP A 102 -13.56 3.77 5.88
C ASP A 102 -12.11 4.29 5.87
N THR A 103 -11.35 4.02 4.79
CA THR A 103 -9.96 4.50 4.71
C THR A 103 -9.83 6.02 4.73
N TYR A 104 -10.89 6.76 4.41
CA TYR A 104 -10.93 8.24 4.53
C TYR A 104 -10.59 8.72 5.95
N ARG A 105 -10.82 7.90 6.97
CA ARG A 105 -10.52 8.21 8.38
C ARG A 105 -9.01 8.36 8.66
N LEU A 106 -8.16 7.94 7.74
CA LEU A 106 -6.72 8.08 7.85
C LEU A 106 -6.23 9.47 7.46
N LEU A 107 -7.00 10.19 6.64
CA LEU A 107 -6.60 11.49 6.09
C LEU A 107 -6.20 12.52 7.15
N PRO A 108 -6.93 12.71 8.26
CA PRO A 108 -6.53 13.67 9.30
C PRO A 108 -5.17 13.37 9.94
N TYR A 109 -4.77 12.10 9.99
CA TYR A 109 -3.49 11.69 10.57
C TYR A 109 -2.31 11.78 9.59
N LEU A 110 -2.58 11.83 8.28
CA LEU A 110 -1.56 11.78 7.25
C LEU A 110 -1.37 13.13 6.54
N MET A 111 -2.48 13.82 6.22
CA MET A 111 -2.44 15.03 5.42
C MET A 111 -1.92 16.26 6.17
N GLU A 112 -1.84 16.20 7.49
CA GLU A 112 -1.29 17.25 8.35
C GLU A 112 0.08 16.84 8.95
N ASP A 113 0.55 15.63 8.67
CA ASP A 113 1.83 15.13 9.16
C ASP A 113 2.98 15.51 8.23
N GLU A 114 3.72 16.55 8.60
CA GLU A 114 4.84 17.06 7.79
C GLU A 114 5.92 16.01 7.52
N LYS A 115 6.15 15.08 8.46
CA LYS A 115 7.16 14.02 8.27
C LYS A 115 6.72 13.00 7.23
N PHE A 116 5.43 12.64 7.25
CA PHE A 116 4.85 11.77 6.23
C PHE A 116 4.88 12.41 4.85
N ILE A 117 4.42 13.65 4.76
CA ILE A 117 4.39 14.43 3.51
C ILE A 117 5.79 14.52 2.91
N LYS A 118 6.78 14.89 3.73
CA LYS A 118 8.18 14.97 3.32
C LYS A 118 8.73 13.61 2.87
N ALA A 119 8.40 12.53 3.58
CA ALA A 119 8.84 11.18 3.19
C ALA A 119 8.26 10.75 1.85
N VAL A 120 6.98 11.09 1.56
CA VAL A 120 6.36 10.84 0.24
C VAL A 120 7.08 11.60 -0.87
N GLU A 121 7.49 12.84 -0.61
CA GLU A 121 8.19 13.70 -1.58
C GLU A 121 9.63 13.27 -1.83
N GLU A 122 10.36 12.94 -0.78
CA GLU A 122 11.80 12.64 -0.88
C GLU A 122 12.09 11.18 -1.25
N HIS A 123 11.16 10.29 -0.92
CA HIS A 123 11.32 8.85 -1.10
C HIS A 123 10.06 8.23 -1.73
N PRO A 124 9.74 8.57 -3.00
CA PRO A 124 8.56 8.04 -3.67
C PRO A 124 8.63 6.52 -3.74
N LYS A 125 7.57 5.85 -3.26
CA LYS A 125 7.45 4.40 -3.24
C LYS A 125 6.30 3.95 -4.12
N LEU A 126 6.45 2.78 -4.73
CA LEU A 126 5.35 2.13 -5.42
C LEU A 126 4.20 1.90 -4.42
N PHE A 127 3.00 2.27 -4.80
CA PHE A 127 1.79 2.04 -4.02
C PHE A 127 0.73 1.42 -4.93
N THR A 128 0.15 0.28 -4.51
CA THR A 128 -0.89 -0.42 -5.28
C THR A 128 -2.04 -0.89 -4.38
N GLY A 129 -3.23 -0.85 -4.93
CA GLY A 129 -4.49 -1.24 -4.32
C GLY A 129 -5.67 -0.71 -5.13
N PHE A 130 -6.90 -1.09 -4.75
CA PHE A 130 -8.11 -0.64 -5.41
C PHE A 130 -9.31 -0.58 -4.45
N SER A 131 -10.50 -0.24 -4.96
CA SER A 131 -11.74 -0.11 -4.20
C SER A 131 -11.69 1.06 -3.20
N ASP A 132 -11.96 0.87 -1.92
CA ASP A 132 -11.95 1.94 -0.92
C ASP A 132 -10.59 2.66 -0.85
N THR A 133 -9.47 1.96 -1.11
CA THR A 133 -8.13 2.58 -1.16
C THR A 133 -7.97 3.62 -2.27
N THR A 134 -8.98 3.84 -3.12
CA THR A 134 -9.06 4.99 -4.05
C THR A 134 -8.80 6.30 -3.32
N ILE A 135 -9.29 6.45 -2.10
CA ILE A 135 -9.07 7.64 -1.28
C ILE A 135 -7.55 7.85 -1.00
N ASN A 136 -6.82 6.77 -0.77
CA ASN A 136 -5.37 6.86 -0.59
C ASN A 136 -4.66 7.25 -1.89
N HIS A 137 -5.11 6.76 -3.05
CA HIS A 137 -4.58 7.19 -4.35
C HIS A 137 -4.81 8.70 -4.58
N LEU A 138 -6.00 9.21 -4.25
CA LEU A 138 -6.30 10.64 -4.35
C LEU A 138 -5.45 11.47 -3.37
N MET A 139 -5.21 10.96 -2.17
CA MET A 139 -4.30 11.57 -1.20
C MET A 139 -2.88 11.68 -1.79
N PHE A 140 -2.34 10.59 -2.32
CA PHE A 140 -1.00 10.58 -2.93
C PHE A 140 -0.93 11.48 -4.16
N TYR A 141 -1.95 11.49 -5.01
CA TYR A 141 -2.03 12.41 -6.13
C TYR A 141 -1.91 13.88 -5.66
N LYS A 142 -2.63 14.24 -4.59
CA LYS A 142 -2.54 15.58 -3.99
C LYS A 142 -1.16 15.86 -3.41
N LEU A 143 -0.43 14.86 -2.95
CA LEU A 143 0.95 14.97 -2.46
C LEU A 143 2.00 14.89 -3.58
N GLY A 144 1.58 14.73 -4.83
CA GLY A 144 2.48 14.68 -6.00
C GLY A 144 3.10 13.32 -6.28
N LEU A 145 2.56 12.23 -5.74
CA LEU A 145 3.00 10.87 -6.03
C LEU A 145 2.03 10.18 -6.97
N SER A 146 2.52 9.70 -8.11
CA SER A 146 1.79 8.78 -8.99
C SER A 146 1.76 7.38 -8.40
N THR A 147 0.59 6.76 -8.38
CA THR A 147 0.35 5.44 -7.80
C THR A 147 -0.37 4.53 -8.78
N TYR A 148 -0.40 3.24 -8.51
CA TYR A 148 -0.99 2.24 -9.38
C TYR A 148 -2.34 1.74 -8.82
N TYR A 149 -3.43 2.09 -9.46
CA TYR A 149 -4.74 1.51 -9.18
C TYR A 149 -4.78 0.09 -9.75
N GLY A 150 -4.49 -0.89 -8.92
CA GLY A 150 -4.25 -2.25 -9.38
C GLY A 150 -4.19 -3.27 -8.25
N PRO A 151 -3.49 -4.40 -8.44
CA PRO A 151 -3.54 -5.55 -7.56
C PRO A 151 -3.38 -5.21 -6.08
N ASN A 152 -4.23 -5.83 -5.23
CA ASN A 152 -4.06 -5.87 -3.79
C ASN A 152 -3.54 -7.23 -3.31
N PHE A 153 -3.32 -7.37 -2.01
CA PHE A 153 -2.73 -8.59 -1.48
C PHE A 153 -3.73 -9.75 -1.43
N ILE A 154 -4.91 -9.58 -0.83
CA ILE A 154 -5.85 -10.71 -0.59
C ILE A 154 -6.47 -11.20 -1.89
N CYS A 155 -7.05 -10.28 -2.68
CA CYS A 155 -7.86 -10.67 -3.84
C CYS A 155 -7.02 -11.08 -5.05
N ASP A 156 -5.76 -10.65 -5.11
CA ASP A 156 -4.91 -10.80 -6.28
C ASP A 156 -3.70 -11.69 -5.99
N LEU A 157 -2.78 -11.22 -5.15
CA LEU A 157 -1.58 -11.99 -4.82
C LEU A 157 -1.92 -13.22 -3.98
N GLY A 158 -2.85 -13.11 -3.06
CA GLY A 158 -3.32 -14.18 -2.18
C GLY A 158 -4.53 -14.93 -2.70
N GLU A 159 -4.96 -14.73 -3.95
CA GLU A 159 -6.10 -15.45 -4.53
C GLU A 159 -5.92 -16.97 -4.45
N ILE A 160 -6.99 -17.65 -3.98
CA ILE A 160 -7.00 -19.11 -3.82
C ILE A 160 -7.21 -19.75 -5.19
N ALA A 161 -6.15 -19.84 -5.95
CA ALA A 161 -6.08 -20.52 -7.24
C ALA A 161 -4.62 -20.98 -7.47
N ASP A 162 -4.41 -21.93 -8.36
CA ASP A 162 -3.07 -22.44 -8.68
C ASP A 162 -2.17 -21.31 -9.23
N GLU A 163 -2.75 -20.42 -10.03
CA GLU A 163 -2.06 -19.24 -10.59
C GLU A 163 -2.91 -17.98 -10.42
N MET A 164 -2.23 -16.83 -10.44
CA MET A 164 -2.92 -15.54 -10.53
C MET A 164 -3.67 -15.43 -11.87
N LEU A 165 -4.80 -14.71 -11.86
CA LEU A 165 -5.50 -14.39 -13.12
C LEU A 165 -4.52 -13.72 -14.11
N PRO A 166 -4.54 -14.10 -15.39
CA PRO A 166 -3.52 -13.65 -16.36
C PRO A 166 -3.42 -12.12 -16.48
N TYR A 167 -4.54 -11.42 -16.37
CA TYR A 167 -4.53 -9.95 -16.40
C TYR A 167 -3.87 -9.36 -15.16
N THR A 168 -4.23 -9.84 -13.98
CA THR A 168 -3.66 -9.43 -12.69
C THR A 168 -2.17 -9.69 -12.64
N LYS A 169 -1.75 -10.87 -13.10
CA LYS A 169 -0.33 -11.26 -13.20
C LYS A 169 0.44 -10.26 -14.05
N ARG A 170 -0.02 -9.97 -15.26
CA ARG A 170 0.63 -8.99 -16.14
C ARG A 170 0.66 -7.59 -15.53
N ALA A 171 -0.43 -7.17 -14.86
CA ALA A 171 -0.48 -5.88 -14.18
C ALA A 171 0.59 -5.79 -13.08
N PHE A 172 0.71 -6.82 -12.25
CA PHE A 172 1.72 -6.84 -11.19
C PHE A 172 3.14 -6.94 -11.76
N GLU A 173 3.35 -7.76 -12.77
CA GLU A 173 4.65 -7.92 -13.44
C GLU A 173 5.14 -6.61 -14.08
N SER A 174 4.23 -5.73 -14.51
CA SER A 174 4.61 -4.41 -15.03
C SER A 174 5.27 -3.49 -13.99
N TYR A 175 5.10 -3.79 -12.70
CA TYR A 175 5.75 -3.06 -11.60
C TYR A 175 7.20 -3.50 -11.37
N LEU A 176 7.61 -4.61 -11.96
CA LEU A 176 8.94 -5.19 -11.78
C LEU A 176 9.91 -4.68 -12.85
N GLU A 177 11.17 -4.47 -12.48
CA GLU A 177 12.22 -4.12 -13.42
C GLU A 177 12.53 -5.31 -14.34
N GLY A 178 12.70 -5.03 -15.63
CA GLY A 178 13.00 -6.05 -16.65
C GLY A 178 11.76 -6.72 -17.27
N ASN A 179 10.56 -6.37 -16.84
CA ASN A 179 9.31 -6.76 -17.47
C ASN A 179 8.74 -5.52 -18.22
N GLU A 180 8.80 -5.55 -19.54
CA GLU A 180 8.21 -4.53 -20.43
C GLU A 180 6.83 -4.94 -20.92
#